data_e215fd0805b8cb50b5a17ddb04d209b0
#
_entry.id   e215fd0805b8cb50b5a17ddb04d209b0
#
_cell.length_a   1.000
_cell.length_b   1.000
_cell.length_c   1.000
_cell.angle_alpha   90.00
_cell.angle_beta   90.00
_cell.angle_gamma   90.00
#
_symmetry.space_group_name_H-M   'P 1'
#
loop_
_entity.id
_entity.type
_entity.pdbx_description
1 polymer ?
#
loop_
_entity_poly.entity_id
_entity_poly.type
_entity_poly.pdbx_seq_one_letter_code
_entity_poly.pdbx_strand_id
1 'polypeptide(L)'
;DDEPPTIFIDILGKDLGLLIGRRGEHLAHLQYIVNLIANKRLGDYTRVIVDVEAYRTRREESLIALAERVARQVTRSGRPIVLEPMPPNERRVVHMTLRENPSVATESNGEGQDRRITVMPRG
;
A
#
# COMPACT_ATOMS: atom_id res chain seq x y z
N ASP A 1 -20.06 -22.62 7.20
CA ASP A 1 -19.03 -21.62 7.02
C ASP A 1 -18.54 -21.07 8.32
N ASP A 2 -17.31 -21.35 8.62
CA ASP A 2 -16.70 -20.94 9.88
C ASP A 2 -15.96 -19.60 9.77
N GLU A 3 -15.98 -18.97 8.59
CA GLU A 3 -15.35 -17.69 8.41
C GLU A 3 -16.25 -16.56 8.88
N PRO A 4 -15.70 -15.58 9.61
CA PRO A 4 -16.51 -14.43 10.02
C PRO A 4 -16.96 -13.62 8.81
N PRO A 5 -18.13 -13.00 8.89
CA PRO A 5 -18.62 -12.16 7.79
C PRO A 5 -17.72 -10.95 7.59
N THR A 6 -17.56 -10.54 6.35
CA THR A 6 -16.80 -9.34 5.99
C THR A 6 -17.76 -8.30 5.43
N ILE A 7 -17.68 -7.11 6.00
CA ILE A 7 -18.48 -5.96 5.55
C ILE A 7 -17.57 -5.00 4.82
N PHE A 8 -17.93 -4.65 3.58
CA PHE A 8 -17.20 -3.69 2.79
C PHE A 8 -17.96 -2.37 2.73
N ILE A 9 -17.30 -1.28 3.08
CA ILE A 9 -17.87 0.06 3.03
C ILE A 9 -16.98 0.89 2.10
N ASP A 10 -17.56 1.36 0.99
CA ASP A 10 -16.87 2.25 0.08
C ASP A 10 -17.52 3.63 0.14
N ILE A 11 -16.74 4.64 0.51
CA ILE A 11 -17.24 6.00 0.63
C ILE A 11 -17.10 6.70 -0.72
N LEU A 12 -18.21 7.14 -1.26
CA LEU A 12 -18.26 7.81 -2.56
C LEU A 12 -18.67 9.26 -2.38
N GLY A 13 -18.16 10.13 -3.23
CA GLY A 13 -18.51 11.55 -3.19
C GLY A 13 -17.50 12.39 -3.93
N LYS A 14 -17.58 13.71 -3.68
CA LYS A 14 -16.65 14.68 -4.26
C LYS A 14 -15.66 15.13 -3.18
N ASP A 15 -14.43 15.42 -3.62
CA ASP A 15 -13.38 15.99 -2.77
C ASP A 15 -13.08 15.16 -1.51
N LEU A 16 -13.02 13.85 -1.68
CA LEU A 16 -12.73 12.92 -0.58
C LEU A 16 -11.22 12.72 -0.33
N GLY A 17 -10.37 13.48 -1.03
CA GLY A 17 -8.93 13.38 -0.85
C GLY A 17 -8.47 13.57 0.58
N LEU A 18 -9.18 14.41 1.35
CA LEU A 18 -8.86 14.64 2.75
C LEU A 18 -9.08 13.39 3.61
N LEU A 19 -10.08 12.57 3.28
CA LEU A 19 -10.32 11.31 3.99
C LEU A 19 -9.27 10.26 3.67
N ILE A 20 -8.71 10.30 2.48
CA ILE A 20 -7.65 9.39 2.08
C ILE A 20 -6.32 9.80 2.69
N GLY A 21 -6.02 11.09 2.64
CA GLY A 21 -4.75 11.64 3.07
C GLY A 21 -3.61 11.28 2.14
N ARG A 22 -2.42 11.74 2.47
CA ARG A 22 -1.23 11.47 1.69
C ARG A 22 -0.91 9.97 1.78
N ARG A 23 -0.84 9.30 0.63
CA ARG A 23 -0.53 7.87 0.55
C ARG A 23 -1.50 7.00 1.36
N GLY A 24 -2.72 7.49 1.54
CA GLY A 24 -3.73 6.71 2.25
C GLY A 24 -3.63 6.72 3.77
N GLU A 25 -2.85 7.63 4.35
CA GLU A 25 -2.66 7.68 5.82
C GLU A 25 -3.95 7.87 6.59
N HIS A 26 -4.79 8.80 6.15
CA HIS A 26 -6.07 9.05 6.83
C HIS A 26 -7.02 7.88 6.66
N LEU A 27 -7.01 7.25 5.49
CA LEU A 27 -7.83 6.07 5.27
C LEU A 27 -7.41 4.92 6.18
N ALA A 28 -6.11 4.75 6.40
CA ALA A 28 -5.61 3.72 7.32
C ALA A 28 -6.06 3.97 8.76
N HIS A 29 -6.03 5.23 9.21
CA HIS A 29 -6.51 5.61 10.53
C HIS A 29 -8.02 5.38 10.66
N LEU A 30 -8.78 5.74 9.63
CA LEU A 30 -10.22 5.51 9.61
C LEU A 30 -10.53 4.03 9.69
N GLN A 31 -9.81 3.20 8.95
CA GLN A 31 -9.96 1.75 9.00
C GLN A 31 -9.73 1.21 10.42
N TYR A 32 -8.71 1.69 11.09
CA TYR A 32 -8.38 1.27 12.45
C TYR A 32 -9.49 1.62 13.42
N ILE A 33 -10.00 2.86 13.37
CA ILE A 33 -11.08 3.32 14.25
C ILE A 33 -12.36 2.54 14.01
N VAL A 34 -12.70 2.31 12.75
CA VAL A 34 -13.90 1.54 12.39
C VAL A 34 -13.80 0.11 12.93
N ASN A 35 -12.63 -0.51 12.80
CA ASN A 35 -12.43 -1.86 13.34
C ASN A 35 -12.59 -1.92 14.86
N LEU A 36 -12.08 -0.92 15.58
CA LEU A 36 -12.23 -0.85 17.03
C LEU A 36 -13.71 -0.76 17.43
N ILE A 37 -14.47 0.10 16.75
CA ILE A 37 -15.90 0.28 17.03
C ILE A 37 -16.69 -0.97 16.68
N ALA A 38 -16.40 -1.55 15.53
CA ALA A 38 -17.11 -2.75 15.06
C ALA A 38 -16.88 -3.94 16.00
N ASN A 39 -15.64 -4.17 16.41
CA ASN A 39 -15.32 -5.28 17.32
C ASN A 39 -15.99 -5.11 18.68
N LYS A 40 -16.10 -3.86 19.13
CA LYS A 40 -16.75 -3.57 20.41
C LYS A 40 -18.26 -3.75 20.36
N ARG A 41 -18.89 -3.42 19.22
CA ARG A 41 -20.35 -3.43 19.06
C ARG A 41 -20.89 -4.72 18.49
N LEU A 42 -20.17 -5.32 17.54
CA LEU A 42 -20.62 -6.46 16.77
C LEU A 42 -19.90 -7.75 17.14
N GLY A 43 -18.85 -7.65 17.96
CA GLY A 43 -18.04 -8.78 18.36
C GLY A 43 -16.84 -8.99 17.46
N ASP A 44 -15.92 -9.84 17.94
CA ASP A 44 -14.64 -10.07 17.27
C ASP A 44 -14.73 -10.82 15.95
N TYR A 45 -15.92 -11.33 15.64
CA TYR A 45 -16.14 -12.13 14.42
C TYR A 45 -16.52 -11.29 13.21
N THR A 46 -16.66 -9.97 13.38
CA THR A 46 -17.03 -9.11 12.27
C THR A 46 -15.81 -8.36 11.76
N ARG A 47 -15.64 -8.43 10.45
CA ARG A 47 -14.56 -7.75 9.77
C ARG A 47 -15.14 -6.63 8.92
N VAL A 48 -14.65 -5.39 9.10
CA VAL A 48 -15.13 -4.25 8.33
C VAL A 48 -13.94 -3.68 7.55
N ILE A 49 -14.12 -3.54 6.25
CA ILE A 49 -13.12 -2.92 5.38
C ILE A 49 -13.70 -1.61 4.85
N VAL A 50 -13.01 -0.52 5.13
CA VAL A 50 -13.41 0.81 4.66
C VAL A 50 -12.49 1.24 3.54
N ASP A 51 -13.08 1.76 2.48
CA ASP A 51 -12.33 2.32 1.36
C ASP A 51 -12.98 3.63 0.92
N VAL A 52 -12.26 4.41 0.14
CA VAL A 52 -12.75 5.67 -0.41
C VAL A 52 -12.53 5.62 -1.93
N GLU A 53 -13.65 5.54 -2.68
CA GLU A 53 -13.63 5.53 -4.14
C GLU A 53 -12.65 4.49 -4.73
N ALA A 54 -12.66 3.28 -4.15
CA ALA A 54 -11.77 2.20 -4.55
C ALA A 54 -10.29 2.60 -4.49
N TYR A 55 -9.93 3.46 -3.52
CA TYR A 55 -8.57 3.98 -3.39
C TYR A 55 -7.53 2.86 -3.32
N ARG A 56 -7.82 1.77 -2.58
CA ARG A 56 -6.84 0.69 -2.40
C ARG A 56 -6.42 0.07 -3.72
N THR A 57 -7.37 -0.18 -4.61
CA THR A 57 -7.08 -0.71 -5.95
C THR A 57 -6.30 0.30 -6.79
N ARG A 58 -6.74 1.56 -6.79
CA ARG A 58 -6.05 2.62 -7.53
C ARG A 58 -4.63 2.84 -7.01
N ARG A 59 -4.44 2.74 -5.69
CA ARG A 59 -3.13 2.87 -5.08
C ARG A 59 -2.21 1.73 -5.49
N GLU A 60 -2.71 0.50 -5.49
CA GLU A 60 -1.93 -0.66 -5.92
C GLU A 60 -1.48 -0.52 -7.37
N GLU A 61 -2.39 -0.15 -8.27
CA GLU A 61 -2.05 0.09 -9.67
C GLU A 61 -1.00 1.18 -9.83
N SER A 62 -1.13 2.24 -9.05
CA SER A 62 -0.17 3.35 -9.04
C SER A 62 1.22 2.90 -8.59
N LEU A 63 1.28 2.04 -7.58
CA LEU A 63 2.54 1.49 -7.07
C LEU A 63 3.21 0.55 -8.08
N ILE A 64 2.42 -0.26 -8.77
CA ILE A 64 2.93 -1.12 -9.83
C ILE A 64 3.56 -0.28 -10.95
N ALA A 65 2.85 0.76 -11.39
CA ALA A 65 3.36 1.66 -12.43
C ALA A 65 4.63 2.39 -11.98
N LEU A 66 4.66 2.84 -10.73
CA LEU A 66 5.84 3.47 -10.15
C LEU A 66 7.03 2.52 -10.13
N ALA A 67 6.82 1.29 -9.65
CA ALA A 67 7.88 0.30 -9.57
C ALA A 67 8.48 0.00 -10.95
N GLU A 68 7.62 -0.18 -11.95
CA GLU A 68 8.08 -0.46 -13.31
C GLU A 68 8.85 0.71 -13.90
N ARG A 69 8.38 1.93 -13.68
CA ARG A 69 9.06 3.14 -14.16
C ARG A 69 10.44 3.31 -13.50
N VAL A 70 10.49 3.13 -12.18
CA VAL A 70 11.75 3.25 -11.45
C VAL A 70 12.73 2.15 -11.87
N ALA A 71 12.23 0.93 -12.08
CA ALA A 71 13.09 -0.16 -12.57
C ALA A 71 13.73 0.17 -13.92
N ARG A 72 12.97 0.78 -14.83
CA ARG A 72 13.52 1.23 -16.11
C ARG A 72 14.60 2.29 -15.93
N GLN A 73 14.38 3.24 -15.02
CA GLN A 73 15.36 4.28 -14.73
C GLN A 73 16.65 3.70 -14.14
N VAL A 74 16.53 2.79 -13.19
CA VAL A 74 17.67 2.13 -12.56
C VAL A 74 18.45 1.32 -13.60
N THR A 75 17.76 0.58 -14.45
CA THR A 75 18.39 -0.20 -15.51
C THR A 75 19.21 0.70 -16.45
N ARG A 76 18.64 1.85 -16.79
CA ARG A 76 19.23 2.78 -17.73
C ARG A 76 20.41 3.54 -17.14
N SER A 77 20.27 4.03 -15.90
CA SER A 77 21.27 4.87 -15.26
C SER A 77 22.37 4.07 -14.54
N GLY A 78 22.06 2.83 -14.14
CA GLY A 78 22.96 2.05 -13.31
C GLY A 78 23.05 2.52 -11.87
N ARG A 79 22.16 3.41 -11.43
CA ARG A 79 22.19 4.00 -10.09
C ARG A 79 20.96 3.60 -9.30
N PRO A 80 21.13 3.30 -8.00
CA PRO A 80 19.99 3.00 -7.13
C PRO A 80 19.04 4.19 -7.00
N ILE A 81 17.76 3.89 -6.82
CA ILE A 81 16.73 4.90 -6.51
C ILE A 81 16.03 4.48 -5.23
N VAL A 82 15.94 5.40 -4.28
CA VAL A 82 15.27 5.20 -3.00
C VAL A 82 13.85 5.75 -3.13
N LEU A 83 12.86 4.91 -2.84
CA LEU A 83 11.46 5.32 -2.88
C LEU A 83 11.07 5.99 -1.57
N GLU A 84 9.92 6.68 -1.57
CA GLU A 84 9.39 7.27 -0.35
C GLU A 84 8.99 6.17 0.64
N PRO A 85 8.97 6.48 1.96
CA PRO A 85 8.52 5.51 2.94
C PRO A 85 7.12 5.00 2.66
N MET A 86 6.91 3.73 2.90
CA MET A 86 5.63 3.05 2.64
C MET A 86 5.31 2.05 3.73
N PRO A 87 4.02 1.79 4.00
CA PRO A 87 3.64 0.70 4.88
C PRO A 87 4.02 -0.67 4.30
N PRO A 88 4.07 -1.71 5.13
CA PRO A 88 4.51 -3.04 4.69
C PRO A 88 3.74 -3.61 3.50
N ASN A 89 2.42 -3.42 3.45
CA ASN A 89 1.60 -3.92 2.36
C ASN A 89 1.97 -3.27 1.02
N GLU A 90 2.33 -1.98 1.04
CA GLU A 90 2.75 -1.28 -0.17
C GLU A 90 4.16 -1.67 -0.60
N ARG A 91 5.07 -1.83 0.36
CA ARG A 91 6.41 -2.32 0.04
C ARG A 91 6.35 -3.70 -0.58
N ARG A 92 5.43 -4.53 -0.14
CA ARG A 92 5.21 -5.85 -0.72
C ARG A 92 4.81 -5.78 -2.19
N VAL A 93 3.92 -4.82 -2.54
CA VAL A 93 3.52 -4.62 -3.94
C VAL A 93 4.74 -4.34 -4.82
N VAL A 94 5.62 -3.45 -4.37
CA VAL A 94 6.83 -3.12 -5.11
C VAL A 94 7.75 -4.33 -5.26
N HIS A 95 8.02 -5.05 -4.18
CA HIS A 95 8.84 -6.26 -4.22
C HIS A 95 8.29 -7.30 -5.20
N MET A 96 7.00 -7.58 -5.11
CA MET A 96 6.35 -8.58 -5.95
C MET A 96 6.35 -8.16 -7.42
N THR A 97 6.15 -6.87 -7.69
CA THR A 97 6.16 -6.33 -9.06
C THR A 97 7.54 -6.51 -9.71
N LEU A 98 8.61 -6.31 -8.95
CA LEU A 98 9.98 -6.34 -9.50
C LEU A 98 10.70 -7.67 -9.29
N ARG A 99 10.05 -8.62 -8.65
CA ARG A 99 10.64 -9.90 -8.30
C ARG A 99 11.23 -10.64 -9.50
N GLU A 100 10.51 -10.63 -10.62
CA GLU A 100 10.91 -11.36 -11.83
C GLU A 100 11.78 -10.52 -12.76
N ASN A 101 12.05 -9.27 -12.42
CA ASN A 101 12.86 -8.40 -13.28
C ASN A 101 14.34 -8.75 -13.12
N PRO A 102 15.03 -9.22 -14.19
CA PRO A 102 16.42 -9.66 -14.07
C PRO A 102 17.41 -8.51 -13.94
N SER A 103 17.00 -7.29 -14.21
CA SER A 103 17.91 -6.12 -14.25
C SER A 103 18.01 -5.37 -12.94
N VAL A 104 17.06 -5.57 -12.03
CA VAL A 104 17.02 -4.84 -10.76
C VAL A 104 16.79 -5.78 -9.58
N ALA A 105 17.20 -5.30 -8.41
CA ALA A 105 16.89 -5.93 -7.13
C ALA A 105 16.25 -4.89 -6.22
N THR A 106 15.49 -5.34 -5.25
CA THR A 106 14.84 -4.45 -4.28
C THR A 106 15.29 -4.81 -2.87
N GLU A 107 15.47 -3.79 -2.04
CA GLU A 107 15.88 -3.96 -0.66
C GLU A 107 15.08 -3.03 0.21
N SER A 108 14.58 -3.53 1.34
CA SER A 108 13.82 -2.74 2.30
C SER A 108 14.76 -2.25 3.40
N ASN A 109 14.77 -0.94 3.64
CA ASN A 109 15.66 -0.29 4.61
C ASN A 109 14.87 0.66 5.49
N GLY A 110 15.43 0.98 6.66
CA GLY A 110 14.83 1.91 7.61
C GLY A 110 14.01 1.22 8.67
N GLU A 111 13.46 2.01 9.57
CA GLU A 111 12.70 1.51 10.71
C GLU A 111 11.34 2.19 10.80
N GLY A 112 10.32 1.42 11.24
CA GLY A 112 9.00 1.95 11.52
C GLY A 112 8.38 2.67 10.33
N GLN A 113 7.93 3.88 10.54
CA GLN A 113 7.28 4.69 9.51
C GLN A 113 8.24 5.23 8.46
N ASP A 114 9.55 5.16 8.71
CA ASP A 114 10.55 5.60 7.75
C ASP A 114 11.05 4.48 6.84
N ARG A 115 10.51 3.28 7.00
CA ARG A 115 10.96 2.15 6.21
C ARG A 115 10.53 2.28 4.76
N ARG A 116 11.48 2.03 3.87
CA ARG A 116 11.33 2.29 2.43
C ARG A 116 12.06 1.24 1.61
N ILE A 117 11.80 1.25 0.32
CA ILE A 117 12.47 0.35 -0.61
C ILE A 117 13.49 1.11 -1.44
N THR A 118 14.64 0.49 -1.62
CA THR A 118 15.64 0.93 -2.59
C THR A 118 15.59 -0.04 -3.76
N VAL A 119 15.49 0.49 -4.97
CA VAL A 119 15.59 -0.29 -6.21
C VAL A 119 17.00 -0.09 -6.75
N MET A 120 17.72 -1.16 -6.95
CA MET A 120 19.12 -1.11 -7.33
C MET A 120 19.41 -2.00 -8.53
N PRO A 121 20.49 -1.69 -9.30
CA PRO A 121 20.87 -2.57 -10.40
C PRO A 121 21.28 -3.94 -9.84
N ARG A 122 20.90 -4.97 -10.54
CA ARG A 122 21.35 -6.31 -10.21
C ARG A 122 22.70 -6.50 -10.90
N GLY A 123 23.72 -6.56 -10.08
CA GLY A 123 25.06 -6.62 -10.50
C GLY A 123 25.51 -7.85 -11.21
#